data_bc5679c4dbbf25b6c2aeb132cf19eba1
#
_entry.id   bc5679c4dbbf25b6c2aeb132cf19eba1
#
_cell.length_a   1.000
_cell.length_b   1.000
_cell.length_c   1.000
_cell.angle_alpha   90.00
_cell.angle_beta   90.00
_cell.angle_gamma   90.00
#
_symmetry.space_group_name_H-M   'P 1'
#
loop_
_entity.id
_entity.type
_entity.pdbx_description
1 polymer ?
#
loop_
_entity_poly.entity_id
_entity_poly.type
_entity_poly.pdbx_seq_one_letter_code
_entity_poly.pdbx_strand_id
1 'polypeptide(L)'
;MSTYIRTVHPERHAPYLDIPDDVVEYLHYLDFVKQRSPRTINGYYIDLRGFFRFMAVQWGLCAADTPPDKIDLTKITTRQIAAVSKRDIFHFLEYAQENANGPKARARKLSALRGFFGYLH
;
A
#
# COMPACT_ATOMS: atom_id res chain seq x y z
N MET A 1 -3.17 1.54 18.42
CA MET A 1 -2.40 2.50 17.64
C MET A 1 -3.20 3.00 16.46
N SER A 2 -3.51 2.18 15.46
CA SER A 2 -4.36 2.63 14.37
C SER A 2 -5.73 3.11 14.84
N THR A 3 -6.26 2.49 15.90
CA THR A 3 -7.54 2.89 16.49
C THR A 3 -7.51 4.34 16.95
N TYR A 4 -6.40 4.76 17.59
CA TYR A 4 -6.26 6.14 18.04
C TYR A 4 -6.34 7.12 16.88
N ILE A 5 -5.62 6.84 15.79
CA ILE A 5 -5.60 7.71 14.62
C ILE A 5 -6.98 7.78 13.97
N ARG A 6 -7.66 6.65 13.84
CA ARG A 6 -8.99 6.58 13.28
C ARG A 6 -10.00 7.38 14.09
N THR A 7 -9.86 7.36 15.40
CA THR A 7 -10.75 8.11 16.29
C THR A 7 -10.55 9.62 16.17
N VAL A 8 -9.30 10.04 15.98
CA VAL A 8 -8.97 11.46 15.94
C VAL A 8 -9.46 12.12 14.66
N HIS A 9 -9.37 11.42 13.52
CA HIS A 9 -9.73 12.00 12.22
C HIS A 9 -10.52 11.00 11.38
N PRO A 10 -11.78 10.71 11.77
CA PRO A 10 -12.56 9.69 11.07
C PRO A 10 -12.78 10.01 9.59
N GLU A 11 -12.92 11.28 9.23
CA GLU A 11 -13.15 11.68 7.83
C GLU A 11 -11.94 11.40 6.95
N ARG A 12 -10.75 11.32 7.52
CA ARG A 12 -9.54 11.04 6.77
C ARG A 12 -9.35 9.54 6.53
N HIS A 13 -10.09 8.72 7.24
CA HIS A 13 -9.97 7.27 7.07
C HIS A 13 -10.84 6.76 5.93
N ALA A 14 -11.87 7.50 5.55
CA ALA A 14 -12.82 7.05 4.54
C ALA A 14 -12.15 6.58 3.25
N PRO A 15 -11.18 7.30 2.66
CA PRO A 15 -10.52 6.84 1.44
C PRO A 15 -9.55 5.68 1.66
N TYR A 16 -9.28 5.32 2.92
CA TYR A 16 -8.29 4.31 3.27
C TYR A 16 -8.91 3.05 3.85
N LEU A 17 -10.22 2.86 3.70
CA LEU A 17 -10.90 1.70 4.27
C LEU A 17 -10.67 0.41 3.47
N ASP A 18 -10.07 0.51 2.30
CA ASP A 18 -9.86 -0.61 1.40
C ASP A 18 -8.42 -1.14 1.40
N ILE A 19 -7.64 -0.80 2.40
CA ILE A 19 -6.22 -1.20 2.50
C ILE A 19 -5.92 -1.78 3.88
N PRO A 20 -4.79 -2.50 4.03
CA PRO A 20 -4.42 -3.04 5.34
C PRO A 20 -4.23 -1.97 6.40
N ASP A 21 -4.51 -2.31 7.65
CA ASP A 21 -4.36 -1.38 8.78
C ASP A 21 -2.96 -0.80 8.87
N ASP A 22 -1.93 -1.59 8.62
CA ASP A 22 -0.55 -1.10 8.70
C ASP A 22 -0.29 0.01 7.69
N VAL A 23 -0.91 -0.08 6.51
CA VAL A 23 -0.78 0.97 5.51
C VAL A 23 -1.54 2.23 5.95
N VAL A 24 -2.73 2.07 6.54
CA VAL A 24 -3.48 3.21 7.08
C VAL A 24 -2.64 3.96 8.10
N GLU A 25 -2.00 3.24 9.02
CA GLU A 25 -1.15 3.87 10.03
C GLU A 25 0.01 4.63 9.41
N TYR A 26 0.64 4.06 8.39
CA TYR A 26 1.74 4.72 7.70
C TYR A 26 1.27 6.02 7.02
N LEU A 27 0.12 5.99 6.35
CA LEU A 27 -0.40 7.19 5.69
C LEU A 27 -0.72 8.29 6.71
N HIS A 28 -1.24 7.93 7.86
CA HIS A 28 -1.45 8.90 8.94
C HIS A 28 -0.13 9.43 9.50
N TYR A 29 0.88 8.58 9.61
CA TYR A 29 2.21 9.02 9.99
C TYR A 29 2.75 10.07 9.00
N LEU A 30 2.57 9.86 7.71
CA LEU A 30 2.99 10.84 6.70
C LEU A 30 2.24 12.15 6.85
N ASP A 31 0.97 12.11 7.22
CA ASP A 31 0.16 13.31 7.40
C ASP A 31 0.53 14.06 8.67
N PHE A 32 0.52 13.36 9.82
CA PHE A 32 0.63 14.03 11.12
C PHE A 32 2.06 14.25 11.57
N VAL A 33 2.98 13.34 11.25
CA VAL A 33 4.36 13.45 11.70
C VAL A 33 5.25 14.07 10.64
N LYS A 34 5.18 13.57 9.42
CA LYS A 34 6.03 14.05 8.33
C LYS A 34 5.44 15.25 7.59
N GLN A 35 4.18 15.53 7.81
CA GLN A 35 3.48 16.67 7.20
C GLN A 35 3.63 16.72 5.68
N ARG A 36 3.53 15.56 5.05
CA ARG A 36 3.56 15.47 3.58
C ARG A 36 2.27 16.05 3.00
N SER A 37 2.34 16.52 1.75
CA SER A 37 1.18 17.09 1.09
C SER A 37 0.11 16.02 0.83
N PRO A 38 -1.18 16.42 0.78
CA PRO A 38 -2.24 15.47 0.41
C PRO A 38 -1.99 14.76 -0.91
N ARG A 39 -1.39 15.46 -1.89
CA ARG A 39 -1.06 14.88 -3.18
C ARG A 39 -0.04 13.73 -3.03
N THR A 40 0.99 13.94 -2.24
CA THR A 40 2.02 12.93 -1.99
C THR A 40 1.41 11.72 -1.29
N ILE A 41 0.60 11.97 -0.26
CA ILE A 41 -0.05 10.91 0.52
C ILE A 41 -0.99 10.10 -0.38
N ASN A 42 -1.76 10.77 -1.23
CA ASN A 42 -2.65 10.08 -2.15
C ASN A 42 -1.87 9.21 -3.14
N GLY A 43 -0.73 9.71 -3.63
CA GLY A 43 0.14 8.92 -4.52
C GLY A 43 0.63 7.65 -3.83
N TYR A 44 1.08 7.76 -2.60
CA TYR A 44 1.54 6.60 -1.82
C TYR A 44 0.39 5.63 -1.54
N TYR A 45 -0.80 6.15 -1.24
CA TYR A 45 -1.97 5.31 -1.06
C TYR A 45 -2.25 4.47 -2.31
N ILE A 46 -2.26 5.10 -3.48
CA ILE A 46 -2.51 4.40 -4.74
C ILE A 46 -1.45 3.35 -5.00
N ASP A 47 -0.18 3.68 -4.80
CA ASP A 47 0.93 2.77 -5.07
C ASP A 47 0.94 1.59 -4.11
N LEU A 48 0.72 1.84 -2.81
CA LEU A 48 0.70 0.77 -1.82
C LEU A 48 -0.53 -0.13 -2.00
N ARG A 49 -1.68 0.44 -2.32
CA ARG A 49 -2.86 -0.35 -2.64
C ARG A 49 -2.60 -1.27 -3.83
N GLY A 50 -1.98 -0.72 -4.87
CA GLY A 50 -1.64 -1.51 -6.06
C GLY A 50 -0.70 -2.65 -5.73
N PHE A 51 0.31 -2.40 -4.89
CA PHE A 51 1.24 -3.44 -4.47
C PHE A 51 0.53 -4.57 -3.72
N PHE A 52 -0.33 -4.24 -2.76
CA PHE A 52 -1.02 -5.28 -2.00
C PHE A 52 -2.09 -6.01 -2.80
N ARG A 53 -2.69 -5.37 -3.81
CA ARG A 53 -3.53 -6.09 -4.77
C ARG A 53 -2.72 -7.13 -5.54
N PHE A 54 -1.52 -6.76 -5.98
CA PHE A 54 -0.60 -7.70 -6.63
C PHE A 54 -0.24 -8.85 -5.67
N MET A 55 0.12 -8.52 -4.43
CA MET A 55 0.50 -9.54 -3.45
C MET A 55 -0.67 -10.45 -3.07
N ALA A 56 -1.89 -9.91 -3.03
CA ALA A 56 -3.06 -10.74 -2.74
C ALA A 56 -3.20 -11.89 -3.74
N VAL A 57 -2.95 -11.61 -5.02
CA VAL A 57 -2.92 -12.65 -6.06
C VAL A 57 -1.77 -13.63 -5.80
N GLN A 58 -0.58 -13.10 -5.52
CA GLN A 58 0.60 -13.95 -5.29
C GLN A 58 0.42 -14.86 -4.08
N TRP A 59 -0.26 -14.38 -3.05
CA TRP A 59 -0.53 -15.16 -1.85
C TRP A 59 -1.73 -16.11 -1.99
N GLY A 60 -2.40 -16.08 -3.14
CA GLY A 60 -3.56 -16.94 -3.36
C GLY A 60 -4.82 -16.49 -2.61
N LEU A 61 -4.89 -15.24 -2.21
CA LEU A 61 -6.07 -14.71 -1.51
C LEU A 61 -7.23 -14.46 -2.47
N CYS A 62 -6.95 -14.37 -3.76
CA CYS A 62 -7.95 -14.19 -4.81
C CYS A 62 -7.40 -14.70 -6.13
N ALA A 63 -8.28 -14.92 -7.10
CA ALA A 63 -7.88 -15.35 -8.44
C ALA A 63 -7.21 -14.19 -9.19
N ALA A 64 -6.32 -14.53 -10.12
CA ALA A 64 -5.56 -13.54 -10.88
C ALA A 64 -6.46 -12.62 -11.73
N ASP A 65 -7.62 -13.08 -12.12
CA ASP A 65 -8.57 -12.32 -12.93
C ASP A 65 -9.61 -11.56 -12.09
N THR A 66 -9.46 -11.56 -10.76
CA THR A 66 -10.36 -10.81 -9.89
C THR A 66 -10.24 -9.32 -10.18
N PRO A 67 -11.35 -8.61 -10.39
CA PRO A 67 -11.28 -7.15 -10.59
C PRO A 67 -10.62 -6.49 -9.37
N PRO A 68 -9.73 -5.51 -9.57
CA PRO A 68 -8.98 -4.90 -8.46
C PRO A 68 -9.86 -4.39 -7.33
N ASP A 69 -11.01 -3.79 -7.64
CA ASP A 69 -11.91 -3.23 -6.64
C ASP A 69 -12.69 -4.31 -5.86
N LYS A 70 -12.57 -5.58 -6.25
CA LYS A 70 -13.19 -6.69 -5.55
C LYS A 70 -12.21 -7.44 -4.64
N ILE A 71 -10.95 -7.05 -4.63
CA ILE A 71 -9.94 -7.67 -3.79
C ILE A 71 -10.00 -7.03 -2.40
N ASP A 72 -10.27 -7.84 -1.38
CA ASP A 72 -10.35 -7.35 0.00
C ASP A 72 -8.96 -7.35 0.62
N LEU A 73 -8.35 -6.17 0.72
CA LEU A 73 -7.02 -6.00 1.29
C LEU A 73 -7.04 -5.82 2.81
N THR A 74 -8.21 -5.60 3.40
CA THR A 74 -8.30 -5.34 4.85
C THR A 74 -7.96 -6.56 5.67
N LYS A 75 -7.97 -7.74 5.06
CA LYS A 75 -7.65 -8.99 5.75
C LYS A 75 -6.17 -9.37 5.70
N ILE A 76 -5.35 -8.58 5.02
CA ILE A 76 -3.91 -8.81 4.99
C ILE A 76 -3.34 -8.50 6.37
N THR A 77 -2.63 -9.46 6.95
CA THR A 77 -2.12 -9.36 8.31
C THR A 77 -0.74 -8.76 8.35
N THR A 78 -0.36 -8.27 9.53
CA THR A 78 1.00 -7.77 9.76
C THR A 78 2.04 -8.86 9.47
N ARG A 79 1.72 -10.12 9.78
CA ARG A 79 2.62 -11.25 9.52
C ARG A 79 2.87 -11.41 8.02
N GLN A 80 1.82 -11.31 7.20
CA GLN A 80 1.97 -11.40 5.75
C GLN A 80 2.83 -10.25 5.23
N ILE A 81 2.58 -9.05 5.73
CA ILE A 81 3.36 -7.87 5.33
C ILE A 81 4.83 -8.05 5.70
N ALA A 82 5.10 -8.57 6.89
CA ALA A 82 6.48 -8.80 7.33
C ALA A 82 7.21 -9.85 6.47
N ALA A 83 6.47 -10.72 5.79
CA ALA A 83 7.04 -11.76 4.95
C ALA A 83 7.38 -11.28 3.53
N VAL A 84 7.03 -10.05 3.17
CA VAL A 84 7.34 -9.50 1.85
C VAL A 84 8.86 -9.41 1.68
N SER A 85 9.35 -9.92 0.55
CA SER A 85 10.78 -9.95 0.24
C SER A 85 11.13 -8.94 -0.85
N LYS A 86 12.44 -8.71 -1.02
CA LYS A 86 12.91 -7.89 -2.15
C LYS A 86 12.45 -8.46 -3.49
N ARG A 87 12.41 -9.79 -3.59
CA ARG A 87 11.96 -10.45 -4.82
C ARG A 87 10.51 -10.10 -5.14
N ASP A 88 9.65 -10.03 -4.13
CA ASP A 88 8.26 -9.64 -4.32
C ASP A 88 8.17 -8.23 -4.87
N ILE A 89 8.99 -7.33 -4.36
CA ILE A 89 9.02 -5.94 -4.82
C ILE A 89 9.50 -5.87 -6.27
N PHE A 90 10.54 -6.63 -6.62
CA PHE A 90 11.03 -6.66 -8.00
C PHE A 90 9.98 -7.23 -8.96
N HIS A 91 9.29 -8.29 -8.56
CA HIS A 91 8.21 -8.86 -9.37
C HIS A 91 7.10 -7.86 -9.60
N PHE A 92 6.74 -7.10 -8.56
CA PHE A 92 5.74 -6.06 -8.70
C PHE A 92 6.19 -4.97 -9.69
N LEU A 93 7.44 -4.55 -9.63
CA LEU A 93 7.94 -3.54 -10.56
C LEU A 93 7.98 -4.04 -11.99
N GLU A 94 8.31 -5.33 -12.20
CA GLU A 94 8.22 -5.95 -13.52
C GLU A 94 6.77 -5.96 -14.02
N TYR A 95 5.85 -6.35 -13.15
CA TYR A 95 4.43 -6.33 -13.47
C TYR A 95 3.98 -4.92 -13.86
N ALA A 96 4.41 -3.91 -13.11
CA ALA A 96 4.08 -2.52 -13.41
C ALA A 96 4.61 -2.09 -14.77
N GLN A 97 5.82 -2.53 -15.14
CA GLN A 97 6.40 -2.25 -16.45
C GLN A 97 5.56 -2.86 -17.56
N GLU A 98 5.15 -4.11 -17.39
CA GLU A 98 4.32 -4.82 -18.38
C GLU A 98 2.95 -4.18 -18.54
N ASN A 99 2.49 -3.45 -17.53
CA ASN A 99 1.21 -2.75 -17.56
C ASN A 99 1.38 -1.25 -17.88
N ALA A 100 2.38 -0.94 -18.69
CA ALA A 100 2.61 0.39 -19.26
C ALA A 100 2.98 1.49 -18.24
N ASN A 101 3.50 1.10 -17.07
CA ASN A 101 4.02 2.08 -16.11
C ASN A 101 5.45 2.47 -16.49
N GLY A 102 5.65 3.74 -16.83
CA GLY A 102 6.96 4.25 -17.22
C GLY A 102 7.94 4.35 -16.06
N PRO A 103 9.19 4.77 -16.35
CA PRO A 103 10.24 4.85 -15.31
C PRO A 103 9.89 5.71 -14.12
N LYS A 104 9.23 6.86 -14.33
CA LYS A 104 8.82 7.74 -13.24
C LYS A 104 7.81 7.08 -12.31
N ALA A 105 6.82 6.40 -12.90
CA ALA A 105 5.80 5.70 -12.11
C ALA A 105 6.42 4.57 -11.29
N ARG A 106 7.35 3.81 -11.90
CA ARG A 106 8.03 2.74 -11.19
C ARG A 106 8.92 3.27 -10.07
N ALA A 107 9.62 4.40 -10.31
CA ALA A 107 10.45 5.02 -9.26
C ALA A 107 9.59 5.48 -8.09
N ARG A 108 8.41 6.07 -8.36
CA ARG A 108 7.50 6.50 -7.30
C ARG A 108 7.00 5.30 -6.50
N LYS A 109 6.64 4.21 -7.19
CA LYS A 109 6.20 2.99 -6.51
C LYS A 109 7.29 2.42 -5.61
N LEU A 110 8.52 2.41 -6.09
CA LEU A 110 9.65 1.94 -5.27
C LEU A 110 9.85 2.83 -4.05
N SER A 111 9.74 4.15 -4.21
CA SER A 111 9.84 5.09 -3.09
C SER A 111 8.76 4.87 -2.05
N ALA A 112 7.52 4.63 -2.50
CA ALA A 112 6.42 4.34 -1.59
C ALA A 112 6.68 3.06 -0.79
N LEU A 113 7.16 2.01 -1.46
CA LEU A 113 7.46 0.74 -0.81
C LEU A 113 8.61 0.87 0.18
N ARG A 114 9.69 1.56 -0.20
CA ARG A 114 10.82 1.79 0.70
C ARG A 114 10.41 2.58 1.93
N GLY A 115 9.59 3.60 1.73
CA GLY A 115 9.10 4.41 2.85
C GLY A 115 8.25 3.59 3.81
N PHE A 116 7.33 2.82 3.26
CA PHE A 116 6.44 1.99 4.06
C PHE A 116 7.20 0.93 4.85
N PHE A 117 8.02 0.13 4.17
CA PHE A 117 8.76 -0.93 4.84
C PHE A 117 9.82 -0.39 5.80
N GLY A 118 10.41 0.76 5.48
CA GLY A 118 11.30 1.45 6.40
C GLY A 118 10.60 1.91 7.67
N TYR A 119 9.37 2.39 7.53
CA TYR A 119 8.55 2.80 8.67
C TYR A 119 8.25 1.61 9.60
N LEU A 120 8.01 0.42 9.03
CA LEU A 120 7.68 -0.76 9.84
C LEU A 120 8.88 -1.31 10.62
N HIS A 121 10.07 -1.01 10.18
CA HIS A 121 11.30 -1.48 10.81
C HIS A 121 12.02 -0.32 11.49
#